data_df62c7547144c201cb876b09e1637ca8
#
_entry.id   df62c7547144c201cb876b09e1637ca8
#
_cell.length_a   1.000
_cell.length_b   1.000
_cell.length_c   1.000
_cell.angle_alpha   90.00
_cell.angle_beta   90.00
_cell.angle_gamma   90.00
#
_symmetry.space_group_name_H-M   'P 1'
#
loop_
_entity.id
_entity.type
_entity.pdbx_description
1 polymer ?
#
loop_
_entity_poly.entity_id
_entity_poly.type
_entity_poly.pdbx_seq_one_letter_code
_entity_poly.pdbx_strand_id
1 'polypeptide(L)'
;AAPEAVPRFASPADVPAALTCDCMVDFSSPAALGGLLAFAAARHCPTVLATTGYTTADLAAIGAAAADAPLFVSRNMSLGAGLLEQLSERLAHALCPAFDVEIVETHHRDKRDAPSGTALSLADAVRRGGGGDRYVYDRRARGARTAGEIGIHALRGGSVTGMHEVHFLGQGEQLTLTHIAEDRALFARGALAA
;
A
#
# COMPACT_ATOMS: atom_id res chain seq x y z
N ALA A 1 25.57 -12.99 24.92
CA ALA A 1 26.15 -11.68 24.68
C ALA A 1 25.01 -10.67 24.56
N ALA A 2 25.13 -9.50 25.19
CA ALA A 2 24.19 -8.41 24.93
C ALA A 2 24.33 -8.01 23.46
N PRO A 3 23.22 -7.69 22.77
CA PRO A 3 23.32 -7.23 21.39
C PRO A 3 24.18 -5.95 21.35
N GLU A 4 25.10 -5.90 20.39
CA GLU A 4 25.94 -4.73 20.17
C GLU A 4 25.03 -3.50 19.97
N ALA A 5 25.39 -2.38 20.61
CA ALA A 5 24.56 -1.18 20.55
C ALA A 5 24.53 -0.65 19.11
N VAL A 6 23.35 -0.69 18.48
CA VAL A 6 23.17 -0.13 17.14
C VAL A 6 23.38 1.38 17.20
N PRO A 7 24.30 1.95 16.38
CA PRO A 7 24.53 3.40 16.36
C PRO A 7 23.27 4.15 15.93
N ARG A 8 23.06 5.33 16.51
CA ARG A 8 21.88 6.18 16.26
C ARG A 8 22.34 7.55 15.77
N PHE A 9 21.67 8.06 14.75
CA PHE A 9 21.94 9.36 14.14
C PHE A 9 20.66 10.18 14.07
N ALA A 10 20.77 11.50 14.16
CA ALA A 10 19.60 12.40 14.09
C ALA A 10 19.07 12.55 12.65
N SER A 11 19.95 12.44 11.67
CA SER A 11 19.60 12.54 10.26
C SER A 11 20.49 11.65 9.39
N PRO A 12 20.11 11.36 8.13
CA PRO A 12 21.00 10.66 7.19
C PRO A 12 22.35 11.37 6.96
N ALA A 13 22.39 12.71 7.07
CA ALA A 13 23.62 13.50 6.90
C ALA A 13 24.64 13.29 8.02
N ASP A 14 24.18 12.85 9.21
CA ASP A 14 25.05 12.60 10.36
C ASP A 14 25.72 11.22 10.33
N VAL A 15 25.34 10.37 9.37
CA VAL A 15 25.90 9.02 9.23
C VAL A 15 27.32 9.11 8.70
N PRO A 16 28.35 8.65 9.46
CA PRO A 16 29.76 8.75 9.04
C PRO A 16 30.01 8.09 7.68
N ALA A 17 30.85 8.70 6.86
CA ALA A 17 31.19 8.15 5.55
C ALA A 17 31.79 6.74 5.62
N ALA A 18 32.51 6.43 6.69
CA ALA A 18 33.13 5.12 6.93
C ALA A 18 32.11 4.02 7.29
N LEU A 19 30.86 4.37 7.66
CA LEU A 19 29.81 3.38 7.92
C LEU A 19 29.22 2.93 6.60
N THR A 20 29.44 1.66 6.25
CA THR A 20 28.86 1.06 5.05
C THR A 20 27.35 0.79 5.26
N CYS A 21 26.59 0.88 4.19
CA CYS A 21 25.16 0.64 4.16
C CYS A 21 24.84 -0.19 2.93
N ASP A 22 24.38 -1.43 3.11
CA ASP A 22 23.99 -2.33 2.02
C ASP A 22 22.59 -2.02 1.50
N CYS A 23 21.70 -1.55 2.40
CA CYS A 23 20.34 -1.15 2.09
C CYS A 23 19.81 -0.18 3.14
N MET A 24 19.02 0.78 2.74
CA MET A 24 18.28 1.67 3.62
C MET A 24 16.78 1.34 3.56
N VAL A 25 16.12 1.28 4.72
CA VAL A 25 14.66 1.08 4.81
C VAL A 25 14.03 2.25 5.55
N ASP A 26 13.11 2.95 4.89
CA ASP A 26 12.42 4.13 5.43
C ASP A 26 10.98 3.85 5.84
N PHE A 27 10.67 4.10 7.11
CA PHE A 27 9.32 4.14 7.68
C PHE A 27 9.08 5.46 8.44
N SER A 28 9.62 6.56 7.98
CA SER A 28 9.60 7.83 8.71
C SER A 28 8.43 8.74 8.32
N SER A 29 8.67 9.76 7.56
CA SER A 29 7.67 10.71 7.09
C SER A 29 8.06 11.32 5.74
N PRO A 30 7.11 11.86 4.95
CA PRO A 30 7.42 12.53 3.67
C PRO A 30 8.43 13.67 3.81
N ALA A 31 8.47 14.34 4.97
CA ALA A 31 9.42 15.43 5.21
C ALA A 31 10.90 14.98 5.20
N ALA A 32 11.18 13.70 5.42
CA ALA A 32 12.54 13.15 5.39
C ALA A 32 13.03 12.84 3.98
N LEU A 33 12.14 12.80 2.98
CA LEU A 33 12.40 12.29 1.64
C LEU A 33 13.68 12.91 1.00
N GLY A 34 13.80 14.24 1.04
CA GLY A 34 14.94 14.91 0.40
C GLY A 34 16.29 14.45 0.95
N GLY A 35 16.40 14.30 2.29
CA GLY A 35 17.60 13.79 2.95
C GLY A 35 17.89 12.33 2.64
N LEU A 36 16.84 11.50 2.55
CA LEU A 36 16.96 10.08 2.22
C LEU A 36 17.42 9.88 0.77
N LEU A 37 16.86 10.61 -0.18
CA LEU A 37 17.27 10.54 -1.59
C LEU A 37 18.71 11.04 -1.78
N ALA A 38 19.10 12.13 -1.12
CA ALA A 38 20.48 12.62 -1.16
C ALA A 38 21.47 11.59 -0.59
N PHE A 39 21.11 10.92 0.51
CA PHE A 39 21.92 9.85 1.10
C PHE A 39 22.03 8.64 0.16
N ALA A 40 20.91 8.20 -0.41
CA ALA A 40 20.87 7.08 -1.34
C ALA A 40 21.75 7.32 -2.56
N ALA A 41 21.63 8.49 -3.19
CA ALA A 41 22.42 8.89 -4.36
C ALA A 41 23.92 8.97 -4.03
N ALA A 42 24.30 9.68 -2.95
CA ALA A 42 25.70 9.87 -2.57
C ALA A 42 26.45 8.55 -2.25
N ARG A 43 25.72 7.51 -1.86
CA ARG A 43 26.27 6.21 -1.45
C ARG A 43 25.92 5.06 -2.38
N HIS A 44 25.18 5.33 -3.45
CA HIS A 44 24.59 4.30 -4.32
C HIS A 44 23.87 3.21 -3.50
N CYS A 45 23.18 3.62 -2.42
CA CYS A 45 22.59 2.72 -1.44
C CYS A 45 21.16 2.33 -1.89
N PRO A 46 20.90 1.04 -2.16
CA PRO A 46 19.55 0.57 -2.42
C PRO A 46 18.59 0.98 -1.30
N THR A 47 17.41 1.48 -1.65
CA THR A 47 16.53 2.07 -0.64
C THR A 47 15.09 1.61 -0.81
N VAL A 48 14.49 1.13 0.28
CA VAL A 48 13.07 0.78 0.40
C VAL A 48 12.33 1.94 1.06
N LEU A 49 11.45 2.61 0.32
CA LEU A 49 10.62 3.72 0.79
C LEU A 49 9.22 3.18 1.16
N ALA A 50 9.00 2.94 2.45
CA ALA A 50 7.74 2.45 3.01
C ALA A 50 6.86 3.57 3.59
N THR A 51 7.35 4.80 3.59
CA THR A 51 6.60 5.98 4.02
C THR A 51 5.41 6.24 3.09
N THR A 52 4.28 6.60 3.66
CA THR A 52 3.04 6.94 2.94
C THR A 52 2.81 8.44 2.92
N GLY A 53 1.93 8.92 2.03
CA GLY A 53 1.55 10.34 1.97
C GLY A 53 2.44 11.18 1.07
N TYR A 54 3.23 10.58 0.20
CA TYR A 54 3.98 11.29 -0.84
C TYR A 54 3.05 12.02 -1.81
N THR A 55 3.41 13.26 -2.14
CA THR A 55 2.76 14.06 -3.16
C THR A 55 3.18 13.62 -4.57
N THR A 56 2.51 14.12 -5.60
CA THR A 56 2.93 13.90 -7.00
C THR A 56 4.35 14.43 -7.26
N ALA A 57 4.73 15.54 -6.62
CA ALA A 57 6.09 16.09 -6.73
C ALA A 57 7.12 15.17 -6.06
N ASP A 58 6.80 14.59 -4.90
CA ASP A 58 7.66 13.63 -4.21
C ASP A 58 7.87 12.37 -5.07
N LEU A 59 6.80 11.85 -5.67
CA LEU A 59 6.90 10.67 -6.56
C LEU A 59 7.73 10.96 -7.81
N ALA A 60 7.66 12.17 -8.36
CA ALA A 60 8.51 12.60 -9.46
C ALA A 60 9.98 12.70 -9.03
N ALA A 61 10.26 13.23 -7.83
CA ALA A 61 11.62 13.29 -7.27
C ALA A 61 12.19 11.89 -7.03
N ILE A 62 11.39 10.95 -6.50
CA ILE A 62 11.79 9.55 -6.33
C ILE A 62 12.12 8.91 -7.70
N GLY A 63 11.27 9.13 -8.72
CA GLY A 63 11.51 8.62 -10.06
C GLY A 63 12.81 9.16 -10.69
N ALA A 64 13.13 10.43 -10.47
CA ALA A 64 14.38 11.02 -10.93
C ALA A 64 15.61 10.43 -10.19
N ALA A 65 15.52 10.25 -8.86
CA ALA A 65 16.60 9.71 -8.05
C ALA A 65 16.88 8.21 -8.30
N ALA A 66 15.94 7.48 -8.91
CA ALA A 66 16.14 6.07 -9.28
C ALA A 66 17.24 5.85 -10.33
N ALA A 67 17.72 6.91 -10.99
CA ALA A 67 18.89 6.86 -11.87
C ALA A 67 20.21 6.70 -11.09
N ASP A 68 20.25 7.14 -9.83
CA ASP A 68 21.47 7.20 -9.01
C ASP A 68 21.57 6.01 -8.02
N ALA A 69 20.45 5.44 -7.61
CA ALA A 69 20.38 4.29 -6.72
C ALA A 69 19.10 3.46 -6.96
N PRO A 70 19.12 2.13 -6.72
CA PRO A 70 17.91 1.31 -6.77
C PRO A 70 16.90 1.77 -5.70
N LEU A 71 15.68 2.10 -6.11
CA LEU A 71 14.61 2.53 -5.21
C LEU A 71 13.40 1.62 -5.35
N PHE A 72 12.93 1.08 -4.23
CA PHE A 72 11.65 0.37 -4.13
C PHE A 72 10.66 1.20 -3.33
N VAL A 73 9.50 1.49 -3.90
CA VAL A 73 8.47 2.33 -3.29
C VAL A 73 7.16 1.57 -3.21
N SER A 74 6.57 1.48 -2.03
CA SER A 74 5.24 0.91 -1.87
C SER A 74 4.48 1.59 -0.74
N ARG A 75 3.19 1.83 -0.96
CA ARG A 75 2.28 2.34 0.09
C ARG A 75 1.92 1.28 1.13
N ASN A 76 2.12 0.01 0.80
CA ASN A 76 1.87 -1.11 1.69
C ASN A 76 2.94 -2.19 1.43
N MET A 77 3.75 -2.47 2.45
CA MET A 77 4.84 -3.46 2.37
C MET A 77 4.37 -4.90 2.63
N SER A 78 3.06 -5.13 2.81
CA SER A 78 2.53 -6.49 2.94
C SER A 78 2.58 -7.23 1.60
N LEU A 79 3.31 -8.34 1.55
CA LEU A 79 3.34 -9.22 0.37
C LEU A 79 1.95 -9.74 0.02
N GLY A 80 1.15 -10.11 1.04
CA GLY A 80 -0.23 -10.57 0.84
C GLY A 80 -1.14 -9.48 0.27
N ALA A 81 -1.02 -8.23 0.73
CA ALA A 81 -1.79 -7.12 0.18
C ALA A 81 -1.38 -6.79 -1.27
N GLY A 82 -0.10 -6.84 -1.58
CA GLY A 82 0.40 -6.66 -2.95
C GLY A 82 -0.10 -7.75 -3.90
N LEU A 83 -0.12 -9.01 -3.44
CA LEU A 83 -0.68 -10.12 -4.21
C LEU A 83 -2.20 -9.98 -4.37
N LEU A 84 -2.91 -9.58 -3.32
CA LEU A 84 -4.35 -9.31 -3.38
C LEU A 84 -4.67 -8.26 -4.46
N GLU A 85 -3.87 -7.19 -4.55
CA GLU A 85 -4.02 -6.14 -5.57
C GLU A 85 -3.86 -6.71 -6.98
N GLN A 86 -2.78 -7.47 -7.23
CA GLN A 86 -2.51 -8.08 -8.54
C GLN A 86 -3.60 -9.08 -8.95
N LEU A 87 -4.05 -9.92 -8.02
CA LEU A 87 -5.12 -10.88 -8.28
C LEU A 87 -6.45 -10.19 -8.54
N SER A 88 -6.76 -9.10 -7.82
CA SER A 88 -7.97 -8.30 -8.03
C SER A 88 -8.02 -7.70 -9.44
N GLU A 89 -6.90 -7.18 -9.95
CA GLU A 89 -6.80 -6.68 -11.33
C GLU A 89 -7.03 -7.80 -12.35
N ARG A 90 -6.38 -8.95 -12.17
CA ARG A 90 -6.52 -10.11 -13.06
C ARG A 90 -7.94 -10.67 -13.06
N LEU A 91 -8.57 -10.78 -11.89
CA LEU A 91 -9.95 -11.26 -11.78
C LEU A 91 -10.94 -10.26 -12.38
N ALA A 92 -10.75 -8.96 -12.17
CA ALA A 92 -11.57 -7.95 -12.82
C ALA A 92 -11.49 -8.08 -14.35
N HIS A 93 -10.28 -8.25 -14.89
CA HIS A 93 -10.09 -8.47 -16.34
C HIS A 93 -10.81 -9.73 -16.87
N ALA A 94 -10.84 -10.79 -16.07
CA ALA A 94 -11.44 -12.06 -16.51
C ALA A 94 -12.96 -12.10 -16.33
N LEU A 95 -13.48 -11.44 -15.27
CA LEU A 95 -14.87 -11.63 -14.83
C LEU A 95 -15.79 -10.45 -15.17
N CYS A 96 -15.26 -9.22 -15.26
CA CYS A 96 -16.09 -8.05 -15.56
C CYS A 96 -16.31 -7.90 -17.08
N PRO A 97 -17.48 -7.38 -17.52
CA PRO A 97 -18.56 -6.79 -16.71
C PRO A 97 -19.62 -7.80 -16.21
N ALA A 98 -19.43 -9.11 -16.35
CA ALA A 98 -20.41 -10.10 -15.91
C ALA A 98 -20.53 -10.20 -14.37
N PHE A 99 -19.50 -9.77 -13.65
CA PHE A 99 -19.46 -9.73 -12.19
C PHE A 99 -19.44 -8.29 -11.68
N ASP A 100 -20.22 -8.03 -10.66
CA ASP A 100 -20.16 -6.80 -9.87
C ASP A 100 -19.03 -6.86 -8.86
N VAL A 101 -18.41 -5.72 -8.54
CA VAL A 101 -17.31 -5.67 -7.58
C VAL A 101 -17.65 -4.81 -6.38
N GLU A 102 -17.46 -5.37 -5.18
CA GLU A 102 -17.58 -4.68 -3.90
C GLU A 102 -16.32 -4.92 -3.08
N ILE A 103 -15.81 -3.87 -2.43
CA ILE A 103 -14.63 -3.91 -1.57
C ILE A 103 -15.06 -3.58 -0.16
N VAL A 104 -14.68 -4.42 0.81
CA VAL A 104 -14.95 -4.19 2.23
C VAL A 104 -13.62 -4.15 2.97
N GLU A 105 -13.43 -3.11 3.80
CA GLU A 105 -12.25 -3.02 4.65
C GLU A 105 -12.63 -2.79 6.10
N THR A 106 -11.89 -3.42 7.01
CA THR A 106 -12.10 -3.31 8.45
C THR A 106 -10.80 -2.92 9.14
N HIS A 107 -10.84 -1.88 9.97
CA HIS A 107 -9.73 -1.45 10.81
C HIS A 107 -10.19 -1.10 12.23
N HIS A 108 -9.21 -0.87 13.11
CA HIS A 108 -9.44 -0.45 14.49
C HIS A 108 -10.24 0.85 14.57
N ARG A 109 -10.91 1.06 15.71
CA ARG A 109 -11.80 2.20 15.95
C ARG A 109 -11.16 3.58 15.74
N ASP A 110 -9.85 3.68 15.95
CA ASP A 110 -9.13 4.96 15.94
C ASP A 110 -8.57 5.33 14.56
N LYS A 111 -8.77 4.49 13.53
CA LYS A 111 -8.32 4.81 12.16
C LYS A 111 -9.16 5.94 11.57
N ARG A 112 -8.50 7.04 11.23
CA ARG A 112 -9.15 8.29 10.79
C ARG A 112 -9.57 8.31 9.33
N ASP A 113 -8.68 7.79 8.45
CA ASP A 113 -8.97 7.70 7.02
C ASP A 113 -9.98 6.59 6.74
N ALA A 114 -10.98 6.89 5.92
CA ALA A 114 -11.98 5.95 5.42
C ALA A 114 -12.43 6.39 4.00
N PRO A 115 -12.28 5.52 2.98
CA PRO A 115 -11.65 4.19 3.03
C PRO A 115 -10.15 4.25 3.28
N SER A 116 -9.55 3.09 3.64
CA SER A 116 -8.10 2.95 3.79
C SER A 116 -7.37 3.12 2.44
N GLY A 117 -6.10 3.54 2.49
CA GLY A 117 -5.27 3.63 1.28
C GLY A 117 -5.17 2.30 0.52
N THR A 118 -5.13 1.17 1.22
CA THR A 118 -5.12 -0.18 0.61
C THR A 118 -6.44 -0.47 -0.11
N ALA A 119 -7.59 -0.11 0.47
CA ALA A 119 -8.88 -0.29 -0.19
C ALA A 119 -8.98 0.54 -1.49
N LEU A 120 -8.44 1.76 -1.49
CA LEU A 120 -8.37 2.58 -2.70
C LEU A 120 -7.41 1.98 -3.74
N SER A 121 -6.28 1.43 -3.34
CA SER A 121 -5.37 0.72 -4.26
C SER A 121 -6.03 -0.51 -4.89
N LEU A 122 -6.81 -1.26 -4.11
CA LEU A 122 -7.60 -2.40 -4.61
C LEU A 122 -8.67 -1.95 -5.61
N ALA A 123 -9.37 -0.85 -5.34
CA ALA A 123 -10.35 -0.28 -6.26
C ALA A 123 -9.69 0.21 -7.58
N ASP A 124 -8.51 0.82 -7.48
CA ASP A 124 -7.71 1.20 -8.66
C ASP A 124 -7.25 -0.03 -9.47
N ALA A 125 -6.87 -1.12 -8.81
CA ALA A 125 -6.52 -2.37 -9.46
C ALA A 125 -7.72 -2.99 -10.20
N VAL A 126 -8.87 -3.06 -9.55
CA VAL A 126 -10.14 -3.50 -10.19
C VAL A 126 -10.48 -2.63 -11.40
N ARG A 127 -10.32 -1.31 -11.29
CA ARG A 127 -10.54 -0.37 -12.39
C ARG A 127 -9.58 -0.63 -13.56
N ARG A 128 -8.29 -0.83 -13.31
CA ARG A 128 -7.30 -1.18 -14.35
C ARG A 128 -7.66 -2.50 -15.05
N GLY A 129 -8.22 -3.46 -14.32
CA GLY A 129 -8.72 -4.70 -14.86
C GLY A 129 -10.05 -4.59 -15.64
N GLY A 130 -10.67 -3.42 -15.70
CA GLY A 130 -11.94 -3.21 -16.41
C GLY A 130 -13.19 -3.46 -15.56
N GLY A 131 -13.06 -3.54 -14.22
CA GLY A 131 -14.18 -3.78 -13.31
C GLY A 131 -15.11 -2.60 -13.09
N GLY A 132 -14.85 -1.46 -13.76
CA GLY A 132 -15.65 -0.24 -13.68
C GLY A 132 -14.76 0.99 -13.46
N ASP A 133 -15.39 2.16 -13.47
CA ASP A 133 -14.68 3.46 -13.34
C ASP A 133 -15.28 4.38 -12.28
N ARG A 134 -16.39 3.96 -11.65
CA ARG A 134 -17.13 4.77 -10.71
C ARG A 134 -17.08 4.19 -9.29
N TYR A 135 -16.38 4.87 -8.37
CA TYR A 135 -16.32 4.49 -6.97
C TYR A 135 -17.59 4.92 -6.22
N VAL A 136 -18.17 4.03 -5.45
CA VAL A 136 -19.37 4.25 -4.64
C VAL A 136 -19.09 3.95 -3.18
N TYR A 137 -19.13 4.99 -2.34
CA TYR A 137 -18.85 4.90 -0.90
C TYR A 137 -20.11 4.83 -0.04
N ASP A 138 -21.25 5.26 -0.56
CA ASP A 138 -22.54 5.30 0.14
C ASP A 138 -23.65 4.75 -0.77
N ARG A 139 -23.95 3.47 -0.56
CA ARG A 139 -25.02 2.79 -1.31
C ARG A 139 -26.41 3.37 -0.98
N ARG A 140 -26.65 3.83 0.26
CA ARG A 140 -27.91 4.41 0.68
C ARG A 140 -28.27 5.64 -0.18
N ALA A 141 -27.29 6.48 -0.48
CA ALA A 141 -27.50 7.68 -1.29
C ALA A 141 -27.71 7.40 -2.78
N ARG A 142 -27.30 6.20 -3.25
CA ARG A 142 -27.29 5.84 -4.68
C ARG A 142 -28.45 4.96 -5.14
N GLY A 143 -29.09 4.22 -4.21
CA GLY A 143 -30.15 3.27 -4.56
C GLY A 143 -29.61 1.98 -5.18
N ALA A 144 -30.33 1.44 -6.17
CA ALA A 144 -29.93 0.22 -6.86
C ALA A 144 -28.57 0.41 -7.60
N ARG A 145 -27.82 -0.70 -7.66
CA ARG A 145 -26.53 -0.74 -8.37
C ARG A 145 -26.73 -0.50 -9.89
N THR A 146 -25.79 0.21 -10.47
CA THR A 146 -25.69 0.39 -11.93
C THR A 146 -24.36 -0.19 -12.44
N ALA A 147 -24.30 -0.52 -13.73
CA ALA A 147 -23.08 -1.06 -14.34
C ALA A 147 -21.87 -0.11 -14.18
N GLY A 148 -20.68 -0.68 -13.99
CA GLY A 148 -19.43 0.06 -13.87
C GLY A 148 -19.20 0.69 -12.49
N GLU A 149 -20.00 0.35 -11.48
CA GLU A 149 -19.74 0.74 -10.10
C GLU A 149 -18.75 -0.21 -9.43
N ILE A 150 -17.86 0.35 -8.61
CA ILE A 150 -17.02 -0.36 -7.64
C ILE A 150 -17.43 0.16 -6.27
N GLY A 151 -18.10 -0.68 -5.47
CA GLY A 151 -18.47 -0.30 -4.10
C GLY A 151 -17.28 -0.40 -3.17
N ILE A 152 -17.17 0.54 -2.21
CA ILE A 152 -16.07 0.57 -1.24
C ILE A 152 -16.65 0.88 0.13
N HIS A 153 -16.54 -0.06 1.08
CA HIS A 153 -17.15 0.00 2.39
C HIS A 153 -16.09 -0.07 3.48
N ALA A 154 -16.18 0.83 4.45
CA ALA A 154 -15.24 0.92 5.56
C ALA A 154 -15.93 0.57 6.89
N LEU A 155 -15.42 -0.44 7.58
CA LEU A 155 -15.83 -0.80 8.93
C LEU A 155 -14.76 -0.35 9.93
N ARG A 156 -15.22 0.13 11.10
CA ARG A 156 -14.35 0.58 12.20
C ARG A 156 -14.80 -0.06 13.48
N GLY A 157 -13.88 -0.79 14.17
CA GLY A 157 -14.21 -1.44 15.44
C GLY A 157 -13.03 -2.14 16.08
N GLY A 158 -13.08 -2.28 17.39
CA GLY A 158 -12.09 -3.02 18.15
C GLY A 158 -10.65 -2.56 17.90
N SER A 159 -9.74 -3.54 17.82
CA SER A 159 -8.31 -3.37 17.59
C SER A 159 -7.83 -4.01 16.28
N VAL A 160 -8.72 -4.19 15.30
CA VAL A 160 -8.39 -4.85 14.03
C VAL A 160 -7.24 -4.11 13.35
N THR A 161 -6.15 -4.81 13.06
CA THR A 161 -4.97 -4.23 12.40
C THR A 161 -5.27 -3.82 10.97
N GLY A 162 -5.99 -4.67 10.24
CA GLY A 162 -6.48 -4.41 8.89
C GLY A 162 -6.97 -5.68 8.23
N MET A 163 -8.17 -5.62 7.66
CA MET A 163 -8.74 -6.68 6.83
C MET A 163 -9.27 -6.05 5.55
N HIS A 164 -9.03 -6.69 4.43
CA HIS A 164 -9.51 -6.23 3.13
C HIS A 164 -10.08 -7.41 2.36
N GLU A 165 -11.29 -7.23 1.85
CA GLU A 165 -12.00 -8.21 1.05
C GLU A 165 -12.39 -7.59 -0.29
N VAL A 166 -12.20 -8.33 -1.36
CA VAL A 166 -12.67 -7.98 -2.71
C VAL A 166 -13.64 -9.06 -3.14
N HIS A 167 -14.89 -8.69 -3.30
CA HIS A 167 -15.97 -9.57 -3.71
C HIS A 167 -16.28 -9.37 -5.19
N PHE A 168 -16.24 -10.44 -5.96
CA PHE A 168 -16.72 -10.53 -7.33
C PHE A 168 -18.04 -11.30 -7.30
N LEU A 169 -19.14 -10.63 -7.60
CA LEU A 169 -20.51 -11.10 -7.42
C LEU A 169 -21.15 -11.34 -8.79
N GLY A 170 -21.22 -12.59 -9.20
CA GLY A 170 -21.86 -13.03 -10.44
C GLY A 170 -23.26 -13.55 -10.23
N GLN A 171 -23.93 -13.93 -11.33
CA GLN A 171 -25.25 -14.53 -11.25
C GLN A 171 -25.13 -16.02 -10.83
N GLY A 172 -25.55 -16.32 -9.61
CA GLY A 172 -25.53 -17.69 -9.09
C GLY A 172 -24.20 -18.12 -8.47
N GLU A 173 -23.17 -17.26 -8.49
CA GLU A 173 -21.87 -17.54 -7.89
C GLU A 173 -21.21 -16.27 -7.39
N GLN A 174 -20.27 -16.44 -6.49
CA GLN A 174 -19.41 -15.35 -6.00
C GLN A 174 -17.99 -15.85 -5.76
N LEU A 175 -17.03 -14.96 -5.93
CA LEU A 175 -15.64 -15.17 -5.59
C LEU A 175 -15.17 -14.06 -4.66
N THR A 176 -14.53 -14.40 -3.55
CA THR A 176 -14.01 -13.44 -2.59
C THR A 176 -12.53 -13.67 -2.36
N LEU A 177 -11.75 -12.61 -2.47
CA LEU A 177 -10.36 -12.58 -2.03
C LEU A 177 -10.28 -11.85 -0.70
N THR A 178 -9.60 -12.43 0.28
CA THR A 178 -9.46 -11.85 1.62
C THR A 178 -8.00 -11.78 2.05
N HIS A 179 -7.59 -10.64 2.58
CA HIS A 179 -6.32 -10.44 3.27
C HIS A 179 -6.56 -9.93 4.68
N ILE A 180 -5.95 -10.57 5.67
CA ILE A 180 -6.01 -10.20 7.08
C ILE A 180 -4.61 -9.90 7.58
N ALA A 181 -4.39 -8.69 8.06
CA ALA A 181 -3.18 -8.30 8.77
C ALA A 181 -3.35 -8.62 10.27
N GLU A 182 -2.67 -9.64 10.78
CA GLU A 182 -2.76 -10.04 12.19
C GLU A 182 -1.94 -9.11 13.09
N ASP A 183 -0.75 -8.70 12.63
CA ASP A 183 0.12 -7.78 13.34
C ASP A 183 0.78 -6.76 12.39
N ARG A 184 1.40 -5.71 12.94
CA ARG A 184 2.08 -4.68 12.14
C ARG A 184 3.49 -5.08 11.71
N ALA A 185 4.08 -6.13 12.28
CA ALA A 185 5.41 -6.60 11.90
C ALA A 185 5.44 -7.18 10.48
N LEU A 186 4.28 -7.52 9.92
CA LEU A 186 4.17 -7.95 8.53
C LEU A 186 4.74 -6.89 7.55
N PHE A 187 4.58 -5.58 7.85
CA PHE A 187 5.12 -4.52 6.98
C PHE A 187 6.65 -4.47 7.04
N ALA A 188 7.23 -4.64 8.24
CA ALA A 188 8.68 -4.72 8.38
C ALA A 188 9.25 -5.95 7.66
N ARG A 189 8.59 -7.12 7.81
CA ARG A 189 8.99 -8.35 7.10
C ARG A 189 8.92 -8.17 5.58
N GLY A 190 7.88 -7.51 5.07
CA GLY A 190 7.74 -7.23 3.65
C GLY A 190 8.80 -6.25 3.13
N ALA A 191 9.14 -5.20 3.90
CA ALA A 191 10.19 -4.27 3.53
C ALA A 191 11.59 -4.92 3.51
N LEU A 192 11.83 -5.94 4.36
CA LEU A 192 13.08 -6.72 4.36
C LEU A 192 13.14 -7.74 3.20
N ALA A 193 12.02 -8.05 2.57
CA ALA A 193 11.93 -8.95 1.43
C ALA A 193 11.98 -8.22 0.08
N ALA A 194 11.83 -6.88 0.11
CA ALA A 194 11.87 -6.04 -1.08
C ALA A 194 13.30 -5.79 -1.55
#